data_9a85a7d608bf3e5e70fb2c425c4da1fb
#
_entry.id   9a85a7d608bf3e5e70fb2c425c4da1fb
#
_cell.length_a   1.000
_cell.length_b   1.000
_cell.length_c   1.000
_cell.angle_alpha   90.00
_cell.angle_beta   90.00
_cell.angle_gamma   90.00
#
_symmetry.space_group_name_H-M   'P 1'
#
loop_
_entity.id
_entity.type
_entity.pdbx_description
1 polymer ?
#
loop_
_entity_poly.entity_id
_entity_poly.type
_entity_poly.pdbx_seq_one_letter_code
_entity_poly.pdbx_strand_id
1 'polypeptide(L)'
;MADQRSADQAVPSGRWLTALAFAVVVVPFAYALVRLATSPSANLTLADDLALIDLHVRRALAWKQQLGVFDHNNWNHPGPSYFYLQSFVYRVLGSSVSSMFVGATLLNACSAVACVAVVRRRTTPARALWAAMCVCALAAVLAAGGPSATTYSESVLGALVSPWNPMVVLFPLLLVILLCAGAVDRSGVSLVGALVVATFVLQTNISAGPLALAFVGVAGVVWVVTAVVDRRGSARAPVDLPVDLPADLPVDTPPSRLWARVLAGVGLVALALMWLAPFVQQLTNHPGNITLIQRFFSAGHPGQSLGGALWAVAAGAAVIVFGPGEVMTSILGGVPMHAGLVVALSLLTVAASVGVVVVGARMRSRFALGIGVLVLVGTAASVVAVTHVIGFIFGYLVIWVVVLPAAALIGLGMAGAALVRASLARRGASALTAVRVGLSVLAVLAGVVLWARVAAIPPLDRASDPDVGRLAYLVAPHLTPGVRVAVGDAGAGTADTQLLDTEEFIGLVNLLERYDYRPTVNDFWKAQFGPGYRTDGTEPRVIELSTWSAASPSMPGYVGKVGDMAVRVTDRNGAAAPVSGGQRLPGPT
;
A
#
# COMPACT_ATOMS: atom_id res chain seq x y z
N MET A 1 -12.26 53.40 -31.41
CA MET A 1 -11.02 52.64 -31.10
C MET A 1 -10.76 52.50 -29.58
N ALA A 2 -11.77 52.63 -28.74
CA ALA A 2 -11.63 52.56 -27.28
C ALA A 2 -12.33 51.34 -26.65
N ASP A 3 -12.97 50.46 -27.44
CA ASP A 3 -13.84 49.42 -26.93
C ASP A 3 -13.34 47.96 -27.14
N GLN A 4 -12.12 47.81 -27.65
CA GLN A 4 -11.49 46.47 -27.80
C GLN A 4 -10.51 46.11 -26.68
N ARG A 5 -10.21 47.01 -25.73
CA ARG A 5 -9.31 46.75 -24.60
C ARG A 5 -9.98 46.17 -23.35
N SER A 6 -11.31 46.17 -23.29
CA SER A 6 -12.07 45.61 -22.15
C SER A 6 -12.40 44.12 -22.26
N ALA A 7 -12.23 43.50 -23.44
CA ALA A 7 -12.49 42.08 -23.65
C ALA A 7 -11.30 41.16 -23.31
N ASP A 8 -10.12 41.70 -23.05
CA ASP A 8 -8.93 40.96 -22.59
C ASP A 8 -8.89 40.75 -21.07
N GLN A 9 -10.02 41.05 -20.37
CA GLN A 9 -10.13 40.79 -18.95
C GLN A 9 -10.25 39.28 -18.70
N ALA A 10 -9.09 38.72 -18.30
CA ALA A 10 -8.99 37.59 -17.40
C ALA A 10 -9.64 36.27 -17.89
N VAL A 11 -9.02 35.60 -18.87
CA VAL A 11 -9.01 34.14 -18.81
C VAL A 11 -8.34 33.79 -17.49
N PRO A 12 -9.08 33.25 -16.48
CA PRO A 12 -8.47 32.94 -15.19
C PRO A 12 -7.25 32.07 -15.45
N SER A 13 -6.09 32.56 -15.04
CA SER A 13 -4.82 31.86 -15.23
C SER A 13 -5.00 30.40 -14.75
N GLY A 14 -4.58 29.40 -15.51
CA GLY A 14 -4.78 27.96 -15.15
C GLY A 14 -4.20 27.57 -13.78
N ARG A 15 -3.66 28.54 -13.02
CA ARG A 15 -3.16 28.42 -11.65
C ARG A 15 -4.25 27.99 -10.66
N TRP A 16 -5.48 28.54 -10.76
CA TRP A 16 -6.55 28.17 -9.83
C TRP A 16 -7.02 26.71 -10.02
N LEU A 17 -7.07 26.20 -11.28
CA LEU A 17 -7.36 24.79 -11.54
C LEU A 17 -6.28 23.87 -10.95
N THR A 18 -5.02 24.31 -11.02
CA THR A 18 -3.92 23.58 -10.40
C THR A 18 -4.07 23.59 -8.87
N ALA A 19 -4.33 24.74 -8.26
CA ALA A 19 -4.56 24.84 -6.83
C ALA A 19 -5.74 23.97 -6.38
N LEU A 20 -6.86 24.00 -7.13
CA LEU A 20 -8.02 23.17 -6.86
C LEU A 20 -7.69 21.66 -6.96
N ALA A 21 -6.92 21.25 -7.98
CA ALA A 21 -6.52 19.84 -8.15
C ALA A 21 -5.73 19.31 -6.94
N PHE A 22 -4.87 20.14 -6.35
CA PHE A 22 -4.17 19.74 -5.13
C PHE A 22 -5.07 19.86 -3.89
N ALA A 23 -5.88 20.89 -3.76
CA ALA A 23 -6.73 21.12 -2.60
C ALA A 23 -7.74 19.98 -2.38
N VAL A 24 -8.41 19.50 -3.44
CA VAL A 24 -9.40 18.41 -3.33
C VAL A 24 -8.79 17.08 -2.86
N VAL A 25 -7.49 16.89 -3.05
CA VAL A 25 -6.76 15.72 -2.52
C VAL A 25 -6.20 16.02 -1.12
N VAL A 26 -5.49 17.14 -0.95
CA VAL A 26 -4.76 17.44 0.29
C VAL A 26 -5.71 17.63 1.48
N VAL A 27 -6.84 18.34 1.29
CA VAL A 27 -7.72 18.68 2.42
C VAL A 27 -8.33 17.45 3.10
N PRO A 28 -8.91 16.46 2.38
CA PRO A 28 -9.42 15.24 3.03
C PRO A 28 -8.33 14.42 3.71
N PHE A 29 -7.15 14.29 3.10
CA PHE A 29 -6.03 13.57 3.72
C PHE A 29 -5.49 14.29 4.95
N ALA A 30 -5.38 15.63 4.92
CA ALA A 30 -4.99 16.42 6.08
C ALA A 30 -5.99 16.23 7.25
N TYR A 31 -7.28 16.23 6.94
CA TYR A 31 -8.31 15.91 7.94
C TYR A 31 -8.13 14.50 8.53
N ALA A 32 -7.88 13.48 7.70
CA ALA A 32 -7.61 12.12 8.14
C ALA A 32 -6.40 12.07 9.08
N LEU A 33 -5.29 12.72 8.68
CA LEU A 33 -4.05 12.77 9.46
C LEU A 33 -4.25 13.41 10.83
N VAL A 34 -4.93 14.56 10.89
CA VAL A 34 -5.25 15.25 12.16
C VAL A 34 -6.09 14.35 13.04
N ARG A 35 -7.17 13.78 12.50
CA ARG A 35 -8.06 12.90 13.24
C ARG A 35 -7.34 11.69 13.83
N LEU A 36 -6.49 11.02 13.06
CA LEU A 36 -5.71 9.86 13.52
C LEU A 36 -4.65 10.27 14.56
N ALA A 37 -3.95 11.39 14.34
CA ALA A 37 -2.93 11.88 15.26
C ALA A 37 -3.49 12.30 16.63
N THR A 38 -4.75 12.77 16.66
CA THR A 38 -5.44 13.18 17.89
C THR A 38 -6.28 12.07 18.52
N SER A 39 -6.35 10.89 17.89
CA SER A 39 -7.11 9.76 18.43
C SER A 39 -6.41 9.16 19.67
N PRO A 40 -7.17 8.85 20.75
CA PRO A 40 -6.62 8.12 21.88
C PRO A 40 -6.05 6.78 21.43
N SER A 41 -4.81 6.46 21.84
CA SER A 41 -4.13 5.23 21.43
C SER A 41 -3.34 4.54 22.55
N ALA A 42 -3.42 5.08 23.78
CA ALA A 42 -2.64 4.56 24.90
C ALA A 42 -2.98 3.11 25.26
N ASN A 43 -4.23 2.70 25.06
CA ASN A 43 -4.74 1.39 25.44
C ASN A 43 -5.02 0.47 24.23
N LEU A 44 -4.56 0.87 23.02
CA LEU A 44 -4.78 0.04 21.85
C LEU A 44 -3.92 -1.23 21.91
N THR A 45 -4.57 -2.37 21.82
CA THR A 45 -3.95 -3.69 21.73
C THR A 45 -4.11 -4.20 20.29
N LEU A 46 -3.00 -4.51 19.65
CA LEU A 46 -2.99 -4.98 18.28
C LEU A 46 -2.81 -6.51 18.25
N ALA A 47 -3.43 -7.16 17.28
CA ALA A 47 -3.25 -8.57 16.98
C ALA A 47 -2.62 -8.75 15.60
N ASP A 48 -2.25 -9.97 15.26
CA ASP A 48 -1.80 -10.43 13.96
C ASP A 48 -0.77 -9.51 13.26
N ASP A 49 -0.93 -9.28 11.98
CA ASP A 49 -0.01 -8.50 11.14
C ASP A 49 0.17 -7.06 11.65
N LEU A 50 -0.85 -6.43 12.24
CA LEU A 50 -0.71 -5.09 12.83
C LEU A 50 0.23 -5.10 14.02
N ALA A 51 0.19 -6.13 14.85
CA ALA A 51 1.10 -6.30 15.97
C ALA A 51 2.55 -6.54 15.48
N LEU A 52 2.74 -7.35 14.44
CA LEU A 52 4.04 -7.56 13.80
C LEU A 52 4.60 -6.28 13.20
N ILE A 53 3.75 -5.48 12.53
CA ILE A 53 4.16 -4.20 11.95
C ILE A 53 4.64 -3.24 13.06
N ASP A 54 3.89 -3.11 14.18
CA ASP A 54 4.31 -2.30 15.33
C ASP A 54 5.69 -2.74 15.87
N LEU A 55 5.88 -4.02 16.05
CA LEU A 55 7.14 -4.62 16.50
C LEU A 55 8.29 -4.32 15.53
N HIS A 56 8.07 -4.52 14.23
CA HIS A 56 9.09 -4.26 13.21
C HIS A 56 9.41 -2.77 13.06
N VAL A 57 8.43 -1.87 13.23
CA VAL A 57 8.64 -0.42 13.25
C VAL A 57 9.53 -0.02 14.44
N ARG A 58 9.30 -0.59 15.63
CA ARG A 58 10.15 -0.36 16.81
C ARG A 58 11.57 -0.91 16.59
N ARG A 59 11.70 -2.06 15.95
CA ARG A 59 13.02 -2.61 15.55
C ARG A 59 13.72 -1.75 14.51
N ALA A 60 12.99 -1.19 13.55
CA ALA A 60 13.54 -0.25 12.57
C ALA A 60 14.01 1.04 13.25
N LEU A 61 13.29 1.55 14.25
CA LEU A 61 13.69 2.68 15.07
C LEU A 61 15.04 2.44 15.79
N ALA A 62 15.30 1.19 16.17
CA ALA A 62 16.54 0.74 16.79
C ALA A 62 17.61 0.29 15.76
N TRP A 63 17.39 0.49 14.46
CA TRP A 63 18.28 0.08 13.35
C TRP A 63 18.55 -1.44 13.27
N LYS A 64 17.61 -2.25 13.77
CA LYS A 64 17.74 -3.72 13.82
C LYS A 64 16.93 -4.46 12.74
N GLN A 65 16.06 -3.76 11.99
CA GLN A 65 15.21 -4.38 11.00
C GLN A 65 15.92 -4.52 9.67
N GLN A 66 16.03 -5.75 9.15
CA GLN A 66 16.74 -6.05 7.90
C GLN A 66 15.82 -6.48 6.76
N LEU A 67 14.65 -7.01 7.05
CA LEU A 67 13.71 -7.60 6.11
C LEU A 67 12.33 -6.96 6.23
N GLY A 68 11.46 -7.23 5.25
CA GLY A 68 10.05 -6.89 5.27
C GLY A 68 9.23 -7.81 6.18
N VAL A 69 7.91 -7.77 6.02
CA VAL A 69 6.95 -8.64 6.74
C VAL A 69 7.26 -10.11 6.46
N PHE A 70 7.03 -10.97 7.43
CA PHE A 70 7.14 -12.41 7.27
C PHE A 70 5.98 -12.95 6.42
N ASP A 71 6.27 -13.90 5.55
CA ASP A 71 5.30 -14.69 4.81
C ASP A 71 5.28 -16.12 5.37
N HIS A 72 4.09 -16.69 5.58
CA HIS A 72 3.93 -18.03 6.14
C HIS A 72 4.58 -19.17 5.31
N ASN A 73 5.08 -18.86 4.11
CA ASN A 73 5.90 -19.77 3.31
C ASN A 73 7.40 -19.75 3.70
N ASN A 74 7.74 -19.30 4.91
CA ASN A 74 9.09 -19.27 5.51
C ASN A 74 10.09 -18.35 4.80
N TRP A 75 9.65 -17.25 4.27
CA TRP A 75 10.49 -16.15 3.80
C TRP A 75 9.87 -14.80 4.20
N ASN A 76 10.65 -13.73 4.09
CA ASN A 76 10.16 -12.38 4.35
C ASN A 76 10.05 -11.58 3.05
N HIS A 77 9.18 -10.60 2.99
CA HIS A 77 9.24 -9.61 1.92
C HIS A 77 10.66 -9.02 1.82
N PRO A 78 11.13 -8.67 0.59
CA PRO A 78 12.57 -8.52 0.33
C PRO A 78 13.30 -7.48 1.17
N GLY A 79 12.62 -6.46 1.70
CA GLY A 79 13.33 -5.42 2.43
C GLY A 79 12.49 -4.57 3.38
N PRO A 80 13.14 -3.83 4.28
CA PRO A 80 12.53 -3.14 5.41
C PRO A 80 12.13 -1.69 5.13
N SER A 81 12.12 -1.22 3.89
CA SER A 81 11.94 0.21 3.56
C SER A 81 10.66 0.80 4.16
N TYR A 82 9.59 0.04 4.20
CA TYR A 82 8.33 0.44 4.81
C TYR A 82 8.48 0.72 6.31
N PHE A 83 9.14 -0.16 7.04
CA PHE A 83 9.33 0.00 8.48
C PHE A 83 10.21 1.20 8.84
N TYR A 84 11.24 1.49 8.04
CA TYR A 84 12.07 2.69 8.25
C TYR A 84 11.29 3.97 7.98
N LEU A 85 10.44 4.02 6.96
CA LEU A 85 9.54 5.17 6.74
C LEU A 85 8.56 5.35 7.90
N GLN A 86 7.96 4.26 8.36
CA GLN A 86 7.05 4.28 9.51
C GLN A 86 7.77 4.70 10.81
N SER A 87 8.99 4.23 11.04
CA SER A 87 9.74 4.52 12.26
C SER A 87 10.02 6.02 12.43
N PHE A 88 10.20 6.75 11.32
CA PHE A 88 10.34 8.20 11.36
C PHE A 88 9.06 8.87 11.92
N VAL A 89 7.90 8.53 11.39
CA VAL A 89 6.61 9.08 11.87
C VAL A 89 6.34 8.64 13.31
N TYR A 90 6.62 7.38 13.62
CA TYR A 90 6.49 6.80 14.95
C TYR A 90 7.30 7.57 16.00
N ARG A 91 8.55 7.92 15.68
CA ARG A 91 9.41 8.72 16.55
C ARG A 91 8.87 10.14 16.77
N VAL A 92 8.42 10.79 15.70
CA VAL A 92 7.91 12.18 15.77
C VAL A 92 6.63 12.28 16.59
N LEU A 93 5.77 11.26 16.55
CA LEU A 93 4.49 11.24 17.26
C LEU A 93 4.54 10.50 18.61
N GLY A 94 5.72 10.40 19.22
CA GLY A 94 5.86 9.90 20.60
C GLY A 94 5.70 8.38 20.73
N SER A 95 5.94 7.61 19.67
CA SER A 95 5.93 6.14 19.67
C SER A 95 4.56 5.52 20.04
N SER A 96 3.48 6.21 19.69
CA SER A 96 2.11 5.73 19.90
C SER A 96 1.66 4.76 18.79
N VAL A 97 0.72 3.87 19.09
CA VAL A 97 0.14 2.95 18.09
C VAL A 97 -0.53 3.72 16.95
N SER A 98 -1.20 4.85 17.25
CA SER A 98 -1.84 5.70 16.23
C SER A 98 -0.85 6.22 15.18
N SER A 99 0.44 6.35 15.52
CA SER A 99 1.46 6.85 14.58
C SER A 99 1.66 5.95 13.37
N MET A 100 1.38 4.63 13.47
CA MET A 100 1.44 3.73 12.31
C MET A 100 0.34 4.03 11.30
N PHE A 101 -0.88 4.29 11.78
CA PHE A 101 -2.01 4.68 10.93
C PHE A 101 -1.79 6.06 10.30
N VAL A 102 -1.22 7.00 11.06
CA VAL A 102 -0.78 8.31 10.54
C VAL A 102 0.28 8.13 9.47
N GLY A 103 1.30 7.29 9.69
CA GLY A 103 2.37 7.04 8.74
C GLY A 103 1.88 6.40 7.44
N ALA A 104 0.99 5.42 7.52
CA ALA A 104 0.36 4.80 6.36
C ALA A 104 -0.49 5.82 5.56
N THR A 105 -1.31 6.61 6.26
CA THR A 105 -2.12 7.66 5.65
C THR A 105 -1.25 8.75 5.02
N LEU A 106 -0.14 9.14 5.64
CA LEU A 106 0.81 10.11 5.09
C LEU A 106 1.49 9.59 3.82
N LEU A 107 1.89 8.31 3.80
CA LEU A 107 2.45 7.66 2.62
C LEU A 107 1.46 7.67 1.45
N ASN A 108 0.20 7.30 1.72
CA ASN A 108 -0.87 7.34 0.73
C ASN A 108 -1.14 8.76 0.24
N ALA A 109 -1.19 9.76 1.15
CA ALA A 109 -1.37 11.17 0.81
C ALA A 109 -0.23 11.70 -0.08
N CYS A 110 1.03 11.44 0.30
CA CYS A 110 2.19 11.84 -0.48
C CYS A 110 2.18 11.21 -1.89
N SER A 111 1.84 9.93 -1.98
CA SER A 111 1.74 9.22 -3.26
C SER A 111 0.58 9.76 -4.11
N ALA A 112 -0.58 10.02 -3.52
CA ALA A 112 -1.75 10.60 -4.19
C ALA A 112 -1.44 12.01 -4.75
N VAL A 113 -0.82 12.87 -3.94
CA VAL A 113 -0.36 14.21 -4.35
C VAL A 113 0.69 14.12 -5.46
N ALA A 114 1.64 13.16 -5.34
CA ALA A 114 2.65 12.93 -6.37
C ALA A 114 2.03 12.46 -7.70
N CYS A 115 0.98 11.63 -7.68
CA CYS A 115 0.23 11.25 -8.89
C CYS A 115 -0.31 12.50 -9.61
N VAL A 116 -0.97 13.40 -8.89
CA VAL A 116 -1.48 14.65 -9.45
C VAL A 116 -0.33 15.53 -9.98
N ALA A 117 0.77 15.63 -9.24
CA ALA A 117 1.94 16.40 -9.63
C ALA A 117 2.60 15.87 -10.91
N VAL A 118 2.75 14.54 -11.06
CA VAL A 118 3.28 13.93 -12.29
C VAL A 118 2.40 14.27 -13.49
N VAL A 119 1.09 14.09 -13.37
CA VAL A 119 0.14 14.46 -14.44
C VAL A 119 0.21 15.95 -14.73
N ARG A 120 0.24 16.81 -13.71
CA ARG A 120 0.30 18.30 -13.89
C ARG A 120 1.57 18.74 -14.63
N ARG A 121 2.71 18.12 -14.32
CA ARG A 121 4.00 18.44 -15.00
C ARG A 121 4.03 17.99 -16.46
N ARG A 122 3.21 17.04 -16.85
CA ARG A 122 3.17 16.46 -18.20
C ARG A 122 2.00 16.94 -19.03
N THR A 123 1.03 17.61 -18.41
CA THR A 123 -0.24 17.94 -19.05
C THR A 123 -0.79 19.29 -18.58
N THR A 124 -1.99 19.63 -19.04
CA THR A 124 -2.67 20.87 -18.67
C THR A 124 -3.30 20.82 -17.26
N PRO A 125 -3.57 21.97 -16.63
CA PRO A 125 -4.27 22.03 -15.34
C PRO A 125 -5.61 21.28 -15.30
N ALA A 126 -6.40 21.33 -16.37
CA ALA A 126 -7.68 20.61 -16.46
C ALA A 126 -7.50 19.09 -16.44
N ARG A 127 -6.43 18.57 -17.06
CA ARG A 127 -6.10 17.13 -16.99
C ARG A 127 -5.59 16.72 -15.61
N ALA A 128 -4.83 17.59 -14.95
CA ALA A 128 -4.42 17.37 -13.57
C ALA A 128 -5.63 17.34 -12.62
N LEU A 129 -6.63 18.21 -12.85
CA LEU A 129 -7.88 18.22 -12.09
C LEU A 129 -8.66 16.92 -12.30
N TRP A 130 -8.73 16.40 -13.54
CA TRP A 130 -9.31 15.09 -13.81
C TRP A 130 -8.57 13.97 -13.07
N ALA A 131 -7.24 13.97 -13.10
CA ALA A 131 -6.45 12.98 -12.35
C ALA A 131 -6.71 13.06 -10.84
N ALA A 132 -6.84 14.29 -10.29
CA ALA A 132 -7.19 14.50 -8.90
C ALA A 132 -8.56 13.90 -8.55
N MET A 133 -9.56 14.04 -9.43
CA MET A 133 -10.87 13.39 -9.27
C MET A 133 -10.76 11.86 -9.23
N CYS A 134 -9.99 11.26 -10.14
CA CYS A 134 -9.77 9.80 -10.16
C CYS A 134 -9.06 9.33 -8.89
N VAL A 135 -8.06 10.10 -8.41
CA VAL A 135 -7.35 9.83 -7.15
C VAL A 135 -8.30 9.94 -5.95
N CYS A 136 -9.15 10.98 -5.90
CA CYS A 136 -10.17 11.11 -4.85
C CYS A 136 -11.19 9.96 -4.89
N ALA A 137 -11.62 9.54 -6.07
CA ALA A 137 -12.55 8.43 -6.23
C ALA A 137 -11.94 7.12 -5.71
N LEU A 138 -10.69 6.81 -6.09
CA LEU A 138 -9.97 5.65 -5.56
C LEU A 138 -9.81 5.74 -4.04
N ALA A 139 -9.39 6.90 -3.51
CA ALA A 139 -9.24 7.10 -2.08
C ALA A 139 -10.58 6.94 -1.32
N ALA A 140 -11.69 7.43 -1.90
CA ALA A 140 -13.02 7.30 -1.30
C ALA A 140 -13.50 5.83 -1.25
N VAL A 141 -13.19 5.04 -2.26
CA VAL A 141 -13.45 3.59 -2.29
C VAL A 141 -12.62 2.88 -1.22
N LEU A 142 -11.32 3.20 -1.12
CA LEU A 142 -10.41 2.57 -0.16
C LEU A 142 -10.66 3.04 1.29
N ALA A 143 -11.29 4.20 1.49
CA ALA A 143 -11.73 4.66 2.81
C ALA A 143 -12.98 3.93 3.33
N ALA A 144 -13.71 3.23 2.46
CA ALA A 144 -14.85 2.43 2.88
C ALA A 144 -14.35 1.18 3.61
N GLY A 145 -14.55 1.12 4.92
CA GLY A 145 -14.47 -0.11 5.69
C GLY A 145 -15.66 -1.01 5.32
N GLY A 146 -15.45 -2.31 5.16
CA GLY A 146 -16.53 -3.24 4.86
C GLY A 146 -17.09 -3.87 6.14
N PRO A 147 -18.39 -4.24 6.16
CA PRO A 147 -18.98 -5.00 7.27
C PRO A 147 -18.39 -6.41 7.42
N SER A 148 -17.69 -6.89 6.42
CA SER A 148 -16.96 -8.16 6.43
C SER A 148 -15.54 -8.07 7.00
N ALA A 149 -15.19 -6.92 7.56
CA ALA A 149 -13.95 -6.74 8.32
C ALA A 149 -13.86 -7.59 9.61
N THR A 150 -14.88 -8.39 9.90
CA THR A 150 -14.87 -9.33 11.02
C THR A 150 -13.86 -10.47 10.86
N THR A 151 -13.32 -10.68 9.66
CA THR A 151 -12.35 -11.75 9.39
C THR A 151 -10.90 -11.26 9.41
N TYR A 152 -10.66 -9.93 9.28
CA TYR A 152 -9.31 -9.33 9.29
C TYR A 152 -9.37 -7.98 10.01
N SER A 153 -8.84 -7.92 11.22
CA SER A 153 -8.72 -6.71 12.04
C SER A 153 -8.00 -5.57 11.30
N GLU A 154 -7.10 -5.93 10.36
CA GLU A 154 -6.27 -5.00 9.60
C GLU A 154 -7.05 -4.08 8.65
N SER A 155 -8.26 -4.45 8.25
CA SER A 155 -9.08 -3.70 7.29
C SER A 155 -10.30 -3.00 7.89
N VAL A 156 -10.51 -3.11 9.21
CA VAL A 156 -11.68 -2.53 9.91
C VAL A 156 -11.82 -1.03 9.66
N LEU A 157 -10.71 -0.29 9.65
CA LEU A 157 -10.70 1.15 9.42
C LEU A 157 -10.68 1.54 7.93
N GLY A 158 -10.72 0.57 7.02
CA GLY A 158 -10.59 0.76 5.58
C GLY A 158 -9.13 0.80 5.10
N ALA A 159 -8.93 0.40 3.84
CA ALA A 159 -7.62 0.25 3.21
C ALA A 159 -6.84 1.58 3.12
N LEU A 160 -7.52 2.73 3.10
CA LEU A 160 -6.89 4.04 2.97
C LEU A 160 -5.97 4.40 4.13
N VAL A 161 -6.34 4.02 5.34
CA VAL A 161 -5.63 4.38 6.58
C VAL A 161 -4.93 3.20 7.24
N SER A 162 -5.17 1.98 6.77
CA SER A 162 -4.58 0.77 7.31
C SER A 162 -3.06 0.75 7.11
N PRO A 163 -2.26 0.47 8.16
CA PRO A 163 -0.82 0.27 8.04
C PRO A 163 -0.45 -1.11 7.47
N TRP A 164 -1.42 -1.96 7.16
CA TRP A 164 -1.20 -3.29 6.62
C TRP A 164 -0.51 -3.24 5.26
N ASN A 165 0.53 -4.04 5.09
CA ASN A 165 1.43 -3.97 3.93
C ASN A 165 0.74 -4.14 2.55
N PRO A 166 -0.33 -4.94 2.34
CA PRO A 166 -1.03 -4.95 1.05
C PRO A 166 -1.76 -3.64 0.73
N MET A 167 -2.17 -2.87 1.77
CA MET A 167 -2.95 -1.65 1.59
C MET A 167 -2.08 -0.43 1.31
N VAL A 168 -0.92 -0.34 1.97
CA VAL A 168 -0.03 0.83 1.83
C VAL A 168 0.68 0.91 0.48
N VAL A 169 0.67 -0.15 -0.33
CA VAL A 169 1.31 -0.16 -1.65
C VAL A 169 0.40 0.35 -2.78
N LEU A 170 -0.90 0.55 -2.56
CA LEU A 170 -1.88 0.87 -3.60
C LEU A 170 -1.60 2.20 -4.29
N PHE A 171 -1.49 3.31 -3.55
CA PHE A 171 -1.14 4.61 -4.12
C PHE A 171 0.30 4.68 -4.65
N PRO A 172 1.32 4.14 -3.96
CA PRO A 172 2.64 3.97 -4.53
C PRO A 172 2.64 3.23 -5.87
N LEU A 173 1.87 2.14 -6.03
CA LEU A 173 1.80 1.39 -7.29
C LEU A 173 1.12 2.21 -8.41
N LEU A 174 0.06 2.96 -8.11
CA LEU A 174 -0.51 3.93 -9.07
C LEU A 174 0.53 4.97 -9.49
N LEU A 175 1.31 5.48 -8.54
CA LEU A 175 2.40 6.41 -8.81
C LEU A 175 3.47 5.79 -9.72
N VAL A 176 3.82 4.51 -9.54
CA VAL A 176 4.74 3.78 -10.44
C VAL A 176 4.23 3.83 -11.88
N ILE A 177 2.94 3.55 -12.12
CA ILE A 177 2.35 3.60 -13.48
C ILE A 177 2.54 4.99 -14.10
N LEU A 178 2.22 6.05 -13.36
CA LEU A 178 2.32 7.42 -13.86
C LEU A 178 3.77 7.88 -14.07
N LEU A 179 4.69 7.47 -13.20
CA LEU A 179 6.12 7.74 -13.36
C LEU A 179 6.69 6.97 -14.56
N CYS A 180 6.30 5.70 -14.74
CA CYS A 180 6.68 4.90 -15.91
C CYS A 180 6.14 5.52 -17.21
N ALA A 181 4.89 6.01 -17.22
CA ALA A 181 4.36 6.75 -18.37
C ALA A 181 5.16 8.04 -18.63
N GLY A 182 5.62 8.73 -17.57
CA GLY A 182 6.54 9.86 -17.68
C GLY A 182 7.91 9.48 -18.23
N ALA A 183 8.42 8.27 -17.94
CA ALA A 183 9.65 7.74 -18.51
C ALA A 183 9.48 7.40 -20.01
N VAL A 184 8.36 6.82 -20.40
CA VAL A 184 7.97 6.63 -21.81
C VAL A 184 7.93 7.97 -22.55
N ASP A 185 7.51 9.04 -21.87
CA ASP A 185 7.57 10.42 -22.34
C ASP A 185 8.96 11.08 -22.13
N ARG A 186 10.02 10.29 -22.15
CA ARG A 186 11.45 10.69 -22.15
C ARG A 186 11.98 11.34 -20.86
N SER A 187 11.34 11.17 -19.72
CA SER A 187 11.84 11.71 -18.46
C SER A 187 12.74 10.71 -17.70
N GLY A 188 14.04 10.95 -17.68
CA GLY A 188 14.97 10.18 -16.86
C GLY A 188 14.69 10.30 -15.35
N VAL A 189 14.27 11.48 -14.87
CA VAL A 189 13.86 11.67 -13.47
C VAL A 189 12.64 10.82 -13.12
N SER A 190 11.67 10.72 -14.04
CA SER A 190 10.51 9.86 -13.84
C SER A 190 10.91 8.38 -13.80
N LEU A 191 11.87 7.95 -14.61
CA LEU A 191 12.38 6.57 -14.58
C LEU A 191 13.05 6.24 -13.24
N VAL A 192 13.93 7.13 -12.75
CA VAL A 192 14.57 6.93 -11.44
C VAL A 192 13.54 6.94 -10.31
N GLY A 193 12.58 7.88 -10.35
CA GLY A 193 11.48 7.90 -9.40
C GLY A 193 10.64 6.61 -9.44
N ALA A 194 10.36 6.08 -10.65
CA ALA A 194 9.66 4.81 -10.81
C ALA A 194 10.44 3.64 -10.20
N LEU A 195 11.77 3.59 -10.38
CA LEU A 195 12.64 2.57 -9.77
C LEU A 195 12.60 2.63 -8.24
N VAL A 196 12.67 3.82 -7.65
CA VAL A 196 12.61 4.00 -6.19
C VAL A 196 11.27 3.53 -5.64
N VAL A 197 10.16 4.00 -6.23
CA VAL A 197 8.81 3.65 -5.74
C VAL A 197 8.49 2.18 -6.02
N ALA A 198 8.91 1.62 -7.17
CA ALA A 198 8.74 0.19 -7.46
C ALA A 198 9.53 -0.69 -6.50
N THR A 199 10.76 -0.29 -6.14
CA THR A 199 11.55 -0.97 -5.10
C THR A 199 10.83 -0.94 -3.76
N PHE A 200 10.26 0.21 -3.36
CA PHE A 200 9.44 0.30 -2.16
C PHE A 200 8.26 -0.68 -2.20
N VAL A 201 7.50 -0.69 -3.30
CA VAL A 201 6.36 -1.62 -3.49
C VAL A 201 6.81 -3.07 -3.37
N LEU A 202 7.89 -3.47 -4.07
CA LEU A 202 8.44 -4.82 -4.04
C LEU A 202 8.89 -5.24 -2.64
N GLN A 203 9.57 -4.35 -1.92
CA GLN A 203 10.06 -4.63 -0.56
C GLN A 203 8.93 -4.71 0.47
N THR A 204 7.85 -3.97 0.27
CA THR A 204 6.71 -3.92 1.18
C THR A 204 5.73 -5.05 0.95
N ASN A 205 5.43 -5.38 -0.32
CA ASN A 205 4.51 -6.45 -0.69
C ASN A 205 4.94 -7.10 -2.02
N ILE A 206 5.48 -8.31 -1.93
CA ILE A 206 6.00 -9.03 -3.09
C ILE A 206 4.89 -9.44 -4.07
N SER A 207 3.63 -9.60 -3.63
CA SER A 207 2.53 -9.96 -4.53
C SER A 207 2.25 -8.88 -5.58
N ALA A 208 2.48 -7.60 -5.25
CA ALA A 208 2.43 -6.48 -6.19
C ALA A 208 3.73 -6.29 -6.99
N GLY A 209 4.80 -6.99 -6.59
CA GLY A 209 6.13 -6.88 -7.19
C GLY A 209 6.19 -7.15 -8.69
N PRO A 210 5.59 -8.25 -9.20
CA PRO A 210 5.58 -8.55 -10.63
C PRO A 210 5.02 -7.42 -11.50
N LEU A 211 3.98 -6.72 -11.03
CA LEU A 211 3.44 -5.56 -11.72
C LEU A 211 4.43 -4.40 -11.74
N ALA A 212 4.97 -4.06 -10.58
CA ALA A 212 5.92 -2.97 -10.46
C ALA A 212 7.14 -3.20 -11.35
N LEU A 213 7.65 -4.44 -11.40
CA LEU A 213 8.76 -4.85 -12.26
C LEU A 213 8.39 -4.81 -13.74
N ALA A 214 7.20 -5.28 -14.12
CA ALA A 214 6.73 -5.22 -15.51
C ALA A 214 6.62 -3.76 -16.00
N PHE A 215 6.08 -2.86 -15.19
CA PHE A 215 5.97 -1.44 -15.52
C PHE A 215 7.34 -0.78 -15.73
N VAL A 216 8.25 -0.98 -14.78
CA VAL A 216 9.62 -0.42 -14.87
C VAL A 216 10.39 -1.04 -16.03
N GLY A 217 10.25 -2.36 -16.27
CA GLY A 217 10.87 -3.05 -17.38
C GLY A 217 10.46 -2.46 -18.73
N VAL A 218 9.14 -2.35 -18.97
CA VAL A 218 8.61 -1.74 -20.22
C VAL A 218 9.07 -0.30 -20.37
N ALA A 219 8.92 0.52 -19.31
CA ALA A 219 9.33 1.92 -19.36
C ALA A 219 10.83 2.09 -19.59
N GLY A 220 11.65 1.25 -18.96
CA GLY A 220 13.10 1.23 -19.12
C GLY A 220 13.52 0.88 -20.56
N VAL A 221 12.94 -0.19 -21.13
CA VAL A 221 13.19 -0.59 -22.52
C VAL A 221 12.82 0.54 -23.48
N VAL A 222 11.62 1.11 -23.35
CA VAL A 222 11.18 2.21 -24.21
C VAL A 222 12.10 3.43 -24.06
N TRP A 223 12.50 3.76 -22.83
CA TRP A 223 13.41 4.88 -22.57
C TRP A 223 14.79 4.67 -23.23
N VAL A 224 15.38 3.48 -23.09
CA VAL A 224 16.67 3.13 -23.70
C VAL A 224 16.57 3.17 -25.23
N VAL A 225 15.56 2.52 -25.81
CA VAL A 225 15.37 2.48 -27.28
C VAL A 225 15.22 3.90 -27.83
N THR A 226 14.39 4.75 -27.21
CA THR A 226 14.21 6.12 -27.66
C THR A 226 15.49 6.95 -27.52
N ALA A 227 16.27 6.77 -26.44
CA ALA A 227 17.55 7.45 -26.25
C ALA A 227 18.59 7.05 -27.30
N VAL A 228 18.63 5.77 -27.69
CA VAL A 228 19.53 5.26 -28.75
C VAL A 228 19.13 5.79 -30.12
N VAL A 229 17.82 5.76 -30.44
CA VAL A 229 17.31 6.26 -31.73
C VAL A 229 17.58 7.76 -31.87
N ASP A 230 17.36 8.53 -30.81
CA ASP A 230 17.62 9.99 -30.85
C ASP A 230 19.12 10.30 -31.06
N ARG A 231 20.02 9.55 -30.40
CA ARG A 231 21.47 9.72 -30.62
C ARG A 231 21.89 9.43 -32.09
N ARG A 232 21.28 8.41 -32.70
CA ARG A 232 21.55 8.05 -34.11
C ARG A 232 20.90 9.04 -35.10
N GLY A 233 19.72 9.60 -34.74
CA GLY A 233 19.01 10.58 -35.55
C GLY A 233 19.62 11.99 -35.50
N SER A 234 20.31 12.37 -34.41
CA SER A 234 21.02 13.65 -34.30
C SER A 234 22.21 13.79 -35.26
N ALA A 235 22.63 12.68 -35.92
CA ALA A 235 23.61 12.70 -37.00
C ALA A 235 23.01 13.09 -38.38
N ARG A 236 21.66 13.26 -38.47
CA ARG A 236 20.97 13.76 -39.67
C ARG A 236 20.44 15.16 -39.37
N ALA A 237 20.79 16.13 -40.21
CA ALA A 237 20.36 17.55 -40.07
C ALA A 237 18.84 17.68 -39.85
N PRO A 238 18.38 18.66 -39.06
CA PRO A 238 16.96 18.87 -38.82
C PRO A 238 16.28 19.24 -40.14
N VAL A 239 15.29 18.46 -40.54
CA VAL A 239 14.30 18.93 -41.52
C VAL A 239 13.38 19.85 -40.74
N ASP A 240 13.50 21.14 -40.92
CA ASP A 240 12.59 22.17 -40.43
C ASP A 240 11.19 21.95 -41.04
N LEU A 241 10.37 21.18 -40.34
CA LEU A 241 8.95 21.12 -40.59
C LEU A 241 8.31 22.26 -39.75
N PRO A 242 7.61 23.21 -40.35
CA PRO A 242 6.86 24.21 -39.61
C PRO A 242 5.72 23.52 -38.88
N VAL A 243 5.89 23.32 -37.58
CA VAL A 243 4.81 22.89 -36.69
C VAL A 243 4.26 24.16 -36.04
N ASP A 244 3.17 24.68 -36.57
CA ASP A 244 2.31 25.65 -35.89
C ASP A 244 1.68 24.97 -34.66
N LEU A 245 2.43 24.91 -33.57
CA LEU A 245 1.91 24.58 -32.24
C LEU A 245 1.40 25.89 -31.62
N PRO A 246 0.13 25.94 -31.16
CA PRO A 246 -0.36 27.11 -30.43
C PRO A 246 0.55 27.38 -29.22
N ALA A 247 1.00 28.62 -29.08
CA ALA A 247 1.94 29.12 -28.08
C ALA A 247 1.42 29.11 -26.62
N ASP A 248 0.24 28.54 -26.35
CA ASP A 248 -0.46 28.61 -25.07
C ASP A 248 -0.24 27.44 -24.12
N LEU A 249 0.77 26.62 -24.37
CA LEU A 249 1.19 25.69 -23.34
C LEU A 249 2.12 26.44 -22.38
N PRO A 250 1.74 26.68 -21.12
CA PRO A 250 2.72 26.99 -20.09
C PRO A 250 3.58 25.76 -19.94
N VAL A 251 4.66 25.72 -20.70
CA VAL A 251 5.77 24.84 -20.43
C VAL A 251 6.34 25.33 -19.11
N ASP A 252 5.93 24.72 -17.99
CA ASP A 252 6.73 24.83 -16.77
C ASP A 252 8.15 24.47 -17.23
N THR A 253 9.06 25.44 -17.16
CA THR A 253 10.45 25.25 -17.58
C THR A 253 10.94 23.91 -17.04
N PRO A 254 11.42 23.00 -17.88
CA PRO A 254 11.92 21.72 -17.39
C PRO A 254 12.95 22.03 -16.30
N PRO A 255 12.99 21.25 -15.21
CA PRO A 255 13.96 21.48 -14.15
C PRO A 255 15.31 21.64 -14.82
N SER A 256 16.09 22.62 -14.39
CA SER A 256 17.42 22.84 -14.97
C SER A 256 18.16 21.52 -15.02
N ARG A 257 18.99 21.29 -16.03
CA ARG A 257 19.74 20.03 -16.18
C ARG A 257 20.48 19.63 -14.89
N LEU A 258 20.87 20.63 -14.09
CA LEU A 258 21.48 20.42 -12.79
C LEU A 258 20.50 19.79 -11.80
N TRP A 259 19.31 20.34 -11.62
CA TRP A 259 18.29 19.79 -10.71
C TRP A 259 17.83 18.40 -11.13
N ALA A 260 17.70 18.14 -12.43
CA ALA A 260 17.39 16.80 -12.92
C ALA A 260 18.49 15.78 -12.57
N ARG A 261 19.77 16.16 -12.66
CA ARG A 261 20.90 15.32 -12.24
C ARG A 261 20.93 15.10 -10.73
N VAL A 262 20.69 16.14 -9.94
CA VAL A 262 20.62 16.06 -8.48
C VAL A 262 19.51 15.09 -8.05
N LEU A 263 18.30 15.24 -8.58
CA LEU A 263 17.17 14.35 -8.27
C LEU A 263 17.44 12.90 -8.70
N ALA A 264 18.07 12.70 -9.85
CA ALA A 264 18.47 11.36 -10.28
C ALA A 264 19.54 10.77 -9.34
N GLY A 265 20.53 11.57 -8.94
CA GLY A 265 21.56 11.15 -7.98
C GLY A 265 20.98 10.78 -6.62
N VAL A 266 20.10 11.61 -6.07
CA VAL A 266 19.39 11.32 -4.81
C VAL A 266 18.58 10.02 -4.93
N GLY A 267 17.88 9.81 -6.03
CA GLY A 267 17.10 8.58 -6.26
C GLY A 267 17.99 7.33 -6.33
N LEU A 268 19.17 7.41 -6.97
CA LEU A 268 20.12 6.30 -7.03
C LEU A 268 20.71 5.98 -5.65
N VAL A 269 21.03 7.00 -4.86
CA VAL A 269 21.46 6.82 -3.47
C VAL A 269 20.35 6.17 -2.63
N ALA A 270 19.11 6.63 -2.77
CA ALA A 270 17.96 6.03 -2.10
C ALA A 270 17.82 4.54 -2.47
N LEU A 271 17.92 4.17 -3.74
CA LEU A 271 17.92 2.77 -4.18
C LEU A 271 19.01 1.94 -3.52
N ALA A 272 20.24 2.45 -3.48
CA ALA A 272 21.37 1.76 -2.85
C ALA A 272 21.11 1.54 -1.34
N LEU A 273 20.58 2.56 -0.65
CA LEU A 273 20.26 2.47 0.78
C LEU A 273 19.12 1.48 1.06
N MET A 274 18.07 1.45 0.19
CA MET A 274 16.95 0.52 0.34
C MET A 274 17.40 -0.94 0.24
N TRP A 275 18.40 -1.26 -0.58
CA TRP A 275 18.90 -2.62 -0.75
C TRP A 275 20.04 -2.99 0.21
N LEU A 276 20.59 -2.03 0.97
CA LEU A 276 21.74 -2.28 1.86
C LEU A 276 21.42 -3.34 2.92
N ALA A 277 20.33 -3.16 3.67
CA ALA A 277 19.94 -4.11 4.72
C ALA A 277 19.59 -5.50 4.17
N PRO A 278 18.80 -5.66 3.08
CA PRO A 278 18.55 -6.95 2.43
C PRO A 278 19.84 -7.65 1.96
N PHE A 279 20.79 -6.93 1.38
CA PHE A 279 22.06 -7.54 0.95
C PHE A 279 22.95 -7.95 2.13
N VAL A 280 23.01 -7.14 3.18
CA VAL A 280 23.73 -7.52 4.41
C VAL A 280 23.13 -8.81 4.97
N GLN A 281 21.80 -8.90 5.09
CA GLN A 281 21.13 -10.10 5.57
C GLN A 281 21.40 -11.31 4.67
N GLN A 282 21.36 -11.14 3.34
CA GLN A 282 21.67 -12.21 2.39
C GLN A 282 23.10 -12.76 2.54
N LEU A 283 24.06 -11.90 2.86
CA LEU A 283 25.47 -12.29 3.01
C LEU A 283 25.78 -12.89 4.39
N THR A 284 25.05 -12.48 5.44
CA THR A 284 25.33 -12.90 6.82
C THR A 284 24.50 -14.09 7.29
N ASN A 285 23.42 -14.45 6.58
CA ASN A 285 22.54 -15.57 6.93
C ASN A 285 22.60 -16.68 5.86
N HIS A 286 22.56 -17.94 6.29
CA HIS A 286 22.64 -19.10 5.42
C HIS A 286 21.50 -20.08 5.74
N PRO A 287 20.48 -20.22 4.85
CA PRO A 287 20.25 -19.44 3.64
C PRO A 287 19.81 -18.02 3.95
N GLY A 288 20.21 -17.05 3.10
CA GLY A 288 19.69 -15.68 3.15
C GLY A 288 18.28 -15.61 2.56
N ASN A 289 17.55 -14.52 2.86
CA ASN A 289 16.14 -14.39 2.49
C ASN A 289 15.89 -14.36 0.97
N ILE A 290 16.77 -13.72 0.20
CA ILE A 290 16.66 -13.72 -1.28
C ILE A 290 16.76 -15.17 -1.81
N THR A 291 17.64 -15.97 -1.22
CA THR A 291 17.77 -17.39 -1.56
C THR A 291 16.50 -18.18 -1.20
N LEU A 292 15.87 -17.88 -0.06
CA LEU A 292 14.60 -18.52 0.34
C LEU A 292 13.48 -18.17 -0.65
N ILE A 293 13.32 -16.89 -1.01
CA ILE A 293 12.37 -16.44 -2.03
C ILE A 293 12.62 -17.14 -3.37
N GLN A 294 13.89 -17.17 -3.82
CA GLN A 294 14.24 -17.84 -5.07
C GLN A 294 13.88 -19.34 -5.05
N ARG A 295 14.21 -20.04 -3.97
CA ARG A 295 13.87 -21.48 -3.80
C ARG A 295 12.37 -21.69 -3.84
N PHE A 296 11.61 -20.87 -3.13
CA PHE A 296 10.15 -20.92 -3.11
C PHE A 296 9.56 -20.83 -4.52
N PHE A 297 9.88 -19.76 -5.27
CA PHE A 297 9.34 -19.58 -6.61
C PHE A 297 9.88 -20.57 -7.65
N SER A 298 11.01 -21.24 -7.38
CA SER A 298 11.59 -22.26 -8.26
C SER A 298 11.09 -23.67 -7.95
N ALA A 299 10.40 -23.90 -6.84
CA ALA A 299 10.01 -25.22 -6.38
C ALA A 299 8.81 -25.85 -7.13
N GLY A 300 8.19 -25.15 -8.07
CA GLY A 300 7.12 -25.71 -8.89
C GLY A 300 5.86 -26.06 -8.12
N HIS A 301 5.43 -25.21 -7.21
CA HIS A 301 4.20 -25.38 -6.44
C HIS A 301 2.95 -25.38 -7.34
N PRO A 302 1.88 -26.13 -7.00
CA PRO A 302 0.60 -26.03 -7.70
C PRO A 302 0.01 -24.63 -7.49
N GLY A 303 -0.08 -23.88 -8.58
CA GLY A 303 -0.67 -22.55 -8.59
C GLY A 303 -2.15 -22.58 -8.97
N GLN A 304 -2.69 -21.41 -9.29
CA GLN A 304 -4.08 -21.25 -9.70
C GLN A 304 -4.29 -21.65 -11.16
N SER A 305 -5.49 -22.15 -11.48
CA SER A 305 -5.90 -22.30 -12.86
C SER A 305 -5.99 -20.94 -13.57
N LEU A 306 -5.83 -20.93 -14.90
CA LEU A 306 -5.98 -19.70 -15.69
C LEU A 306 -7.35 -19.05 -15.47
N GLY A 307 -8.43 -19.86 -15.38
CA GLY A 307 -9.77 -19.37 -15.12
C GLY A 307 -9.89 -18.71 -13.74
N GLY A 308 -9.30 -19.32 -12.70
CA GLY A 308 -9.25 -18.75 -11.35
C GLY A 308 -8.43 -17.46 -11.29
N ALA A 309 -7.31 -17.41 -12.00
CA ALA A 309 -6.48 -16.19 -12.09
C ALA A 309 -7.22 -15.05 -12.82
N LEU A 310 -7.88 -15.34 -13.93
CA LEU A 310 -8.69 -14.35 -14.65
C LEU A 310 -9.83 -13.82 -13.78
N TRP A 311 -10.52 -14.70 -13.05
CA TRP A 311 -11.58 -14.32 -12.12
C TRP A 311 -11.06 -13.42 -11.00
N ALA A 312 -9.96 -13.79 -10.34
CA ALA A 312 -9.39 -13.03 -9.25
C ALA A 312 -8.90 -11.64 -9.71
N VAL A 313 -8.29 -11.55 -10.90
CA VAL A 313 -7.90 -10.26 -11.50
C VAL A 313 -9.14 -9.42 -11.83
N ALA A 314 -10.20 -10.03 -12.34
CA ALA A 314 -11.45 -9.33 -12.63
C ALA A 314 -12.09 -8.82 -11.33
N ALA A 315 -12.12 -9.62 -10.26
CA ALA A 315 -12.60 -9.23 -8.94
C ALA A 315 -11.76 -8.09 -8.35
N GLY A 316 -10.43 -8.18 -8.41
CA GLY A 316 -9.53 -7.11 -7.97
C GLY A 316 -9.75 -5.78 -8.71
N ALA A 317 -10.02 -5.82 -10.02
CA ALA A 317 -10.40 -4.63 -10.78
C ALA A 317 -11.77 -4.07 -10.35
N ALA A 318 -12.70 -4.92 -9.95
CA ALA A 318 -14.05 -4.53 -9.53
C ALA A 318 -14.08 -3.82 -8.15
N VAL A 319 -12.99 -3.88 -7.36
CA VAL A 319 -12.84 -3.11 -6.10
C VAL A 319 -13.17 -1.63 -6.28
N ILE A 320 -12.87 -1.05 -7.44
CA ILE A 320 -13.15 0.36 -7.72
C ILE A 320 -14.65 0.71 -7.66
N VAL A 321 -15.52 -0.27 -7.78
CA VAL A 321 -17.00 -0.11 -7.74
C VAL A 321 -17.58 -0.66 -6.45
N PHE A 322 -17.16 -1.85 -6.04
CA PHE A 322 -17.75 -2.57 -4.91
C PHE A 322 -17.05 -2.30 -3.57
N GLY A 323 -15.83 -1.79 -3.61
CA GLY A 323 -14.99 -1.61 -2.42
C GLY A 323 -14.21 -2.87 -2.03
N PRO A 324 -13.18 -2.71 -1.16
CA PRO A 324 -12.28 -3.79 -0.80
C PRO A 324 -12.96 -4.91 0.00
N GLY A 325 -13.86 -4.58 0.92
CA GLY A 325 -14.48 -5.57 1.81
C GLY A 325 -15.35 -6.58 1.07
N GLU A 326 -16.14 -6.12 0.11
CA GLU A 326 -17.03 -6.99 -0.67
C GLU A 326 -16.25 -7.95 -1.58
N VAL A 327 -15.15 -7.47 -2.18
CA VAL A 327 -14.26 -8.30 -3.00
C VAL A 327 -13.55 -9.35 -2.16
N MET A 328 -13.06 -8.99 -0.98
CA MET A 328 -12.40 -9.93 -0.07
C MET A 328 -13.31 -11.09 0.32
N THR A 329 -14.55 -10.78 0.75
CA THR A 329 -15.56 -11.81 1.10
C THR A 329 -15.96 -12.67 -0.09
N SER A 330 -16.14 -12.09 -1.26
CA SER A 330 -16.54 -12.80 -2.48
C SER A 330 -15.49 -13.83 -2.93
N ILE A 331 -14.21 -13.52 -2.83
CA ILE A 331 -13.13 -14.45 -3.18
C ILE A 331 -13.04 -15.59 -2.17
N LEU A 332 -13.33 -15.34 -0.90
CA LEU A 332 -13.36 -16.36 0.16
C LEU A 332 -14.58 -17.30 0.12
N GLY A 333 -15.43 -17.20 -0.91
CA GLY A 333 -16.62 -18.04 -1.04
C GLY A 333 -17.85 -17.50 -0.33
N GLY A 334 -17.82 -16.19 0.05
CA GLY A 334 -18.95 -15.46 0.59
C GLY A 334 -20.03 -15.16 -0.47
N VAL A 335 -20.68 -14.01 -0.36
CA VAL A 335 -21.77 -13.58 -1.27
C VAL A 335 -21.26 -13.54 -2.72
N PRO A 336 -21.93 -14.20 -3.67
CA PRO A 336 -21.50 -14.15 -5.06
C PRO A 336 -21.64 -12.72 -5.58
N MET A 337 -20.52 -12.09 -5.91
CA MET A 337 -20.54 -10.86 -6.71
C MET A 337 -21.25 -11.13 -8.03
N HIS A 338 -21.99 -10.17 -8.55
CA HIS A 338 -22.62 -10.28 -9.87
C HIS A 338 -21.55 -10.52 -10.95
N ALA A 339 -21.28 -11.79 -11.25
CA ALA A 339 -20.19 -12.22 -12.12
C ALA A 339 -20.16 -11.48 -13.47
N GLY A 340 -21.37 -11.27 -14.06
CA GLY A 340 -21.49 -10.50 -15.29
C GLY A 340 -20.98 -9.07 -15.19
N LEU A 341 -21.24 -8.38 -14.07
CA LEU A 341 -20.78 -7.01 -13.85
C LEU A 341 -19.26 -6.96 -13.62
N VAL A 342 -18.70 -7.91 -12.87
CA VAL A 342 -17.25 -8.03 -12.64
C VAL A 342 -16.52 -8.21 -13.97
N VAL A 343 -16.98 -9.14 -14.81
CA VAL A 343 -16.42 -9.36 -16.16
C VAL A 343 -16.57 -8.11 -17.01
N ALA A 344 -17.75 -7.47 -17.01
CA ALA A 344 -18.01 -6.25 -17.78
C ALA A 344 -17.07 -5.09 -17.37
N LEU A 345 -16.84 -4.87 -16.07
CA LEU A 345 -15.91 -3.85 -15.58
C LEU A 345 -14.46 -4.12 -16.00
N SER A 346 -14.06 -5.37 -15.99
CA SER A 346 -12.70 -5.77 -16.44
C SER A 346 -12.54 -5.57 -17.94
N LEU A 347 -13.51 -6.00 -18.74
CA LEU A 347 -13.51 -5.77 -20.19
C LEU A 347 -13.54 -4.27 -20.52
N LEU A 348 -14.31 -3.49 -19.75
CA LEU A 348 -14.35 -2.03 -19.90
C LEU A 348 -12.99 -1.40 -19.60
N THR A 349 -12.29 -1.88 -18.57
CA THR A 349 -10.93 -1.43 -18.24
C THR A 349 -9.95 -1.70 -19.38
N VAL A 350 -10.00 -2.90 -19.97
CA VAL A 350 -9.17 -3.26 -21.13
C VAL A 350 -9.55 -2.41 -22.35
N ALA A 351 -10.84 -2.31 -22.68
CA ALA A 351 -11.32 -1.52 -23.81
C ALA A 351 -10.96 -0.02 -23.66
N ALA A 352 -11.12 0.53 -22.47
CA ALA A 352 -10.70 1.90 -22.15
C ALA A 352 -9.19 2.09 -22.40
N SER A 353 -8.37 1.14 -21.94
CA SER A 353 -6.91 1.18 -22.12
C SER A 353 -6.51 1.09 -23.59
N VAL A 354 -7.15 0.22 -24.38
CA VAL A 354 -6.96 0.17 -25.84
C VAL A 354 -7.35 1.52 -26.47
N GLY A 355 -8.48 2.09 -26.06
CA GLY A 355 -8.92 3.42 -26.51
C GLY A 355 -7.87 4.50 -26.20
N VAL A 356 -7.29 4.48 -24.99
CA VAL A 356 -6.22 5.41 -24.58
C VAL A 356 -4.97 5.22 -25.45
N VAL A 357 -4.57 3.97 -25.76
CA VAL A 357 -3.45 3.66 -26.67
C VAL A 357 -3.71 4.25 -28.05
N VAL A 358 -4.86 3.95 -28.63
CA VAL A 358 -5.23 4.41 -29.99
C VAL A 358 -5.27 5.93 -30.09
N VAL A 359 -5.95 6.59 -29.14
CA VAL A 359 -6.02 8.06 -29.13
C VAL A 359 -4.67 8.67 -28.81
N GLY A 360 -3.94 8.14 -27.84
CA GLY A 360 -2.58 8.58 -27.50
C GLY A 360 -1.63 8.51 -28.68
N ALA A 361 -1.67 7.43 -29.46
CA ALA A 361 -0.88 7.26 -30.67
C ALA A 361 -1.28 8.29 -31.76
N ARG A 362 -2.59 8.42 -32.05
CA ARG A 362 -3.11 9.41 -33.03
C ARG A 362 -2.77 10.84 -32.68
N MET A 363 -2.85 11.19 -31.40
CA MET A 363 -2.55 12.51 -30.88
C MET A 363 -1.06 12.73 -30.57
N ARG A 364 -0.21 11.76 -30.86
CA ARG A 364 1.23 11.75 -30.55
C ARG A 364 1.55 12.07 -29.08
N SER A 365 0.65 11.74 -28.16
CA SER A 365 0.85 11.91 -26.72
C SER A 365 1.51 10.65 -26.13
N ARG A 366 2.83 10.68 -25.97
CA ARG A 366 3.59 9.56 -25.39
C ARG A 366 3.18 9.23 -23.98
N PHE A 367 2.82 10.27 -23.18
CA PHE A 367 2.37 10.07 -21.81
C PHE A 367 1.04 9.30 -21.74
N ALA A 368 0.02 9.70 -22.54
CA ALA A 368 -1.25 8.98 -22.59
C ALA A 368 -1.06 7.56 -23.16
N LEU A 369 -0.32 7.42 -24.28
CA LEU A 369 0.05 6.11 -24.84
C LEU A 369 0.68 5.22 -23.78
N GLY A 370 1.65 5.76 -23.01
CA GLY A 370 2.33 5.05 -21.94
C GLY A 370 1.38 4.54 -20.87
N ILE A 371 0.42 5.35 -20.40
CA ILE A 371 -0.59 4.91 -19.43
C ILE A 371 -1.38 3.71 -19.98
N GLY A 372 -1.93 3.83 -21.21
CA GLY A 372 -2.73 2.75 -21.80
C GLY A 372 -1.95 1.45 -21.97
N VAL A 373 -0.72 1.51 -22.50
CA VAL A 373 0.16 0.33 -22.65
C VAL A 373 0.48 -0.29 -21.30
N LEU A 374 0.83 0.53 -20.29
CA LEU A 374 1.17 0.01 -18.96
C LEU A 374 -0.02 -0.66 -18.29
N VAL A 375 -1.26 -0.15 -18.44
CA VAL A 375 -2.45 -0.83 -17.90
C VAL A 375 -2.67 -2.18 -18.58
N LEU A 376 -2.52 -2.29 -19.91
CA LEU A 376 -2.64 -3.56 -20.62
C LEU A 376 -1.57 -4.56 -20.19
N VAL A 377 -0.30 -4.12 -20.10
CA VAL A 377 0.81 -4.94 -19.59
C VAL A 377 0.54 -5.36 -18.14
N GLY A 378 0.07 -4.42 -17.29
CA GLY A 378 -0.28 -4.70 -15.91
C GLY A 378 -1.39 -5.74 -15.79
N THR A 379 -2.43 -5.66 -16.63
CA THR A 379 -3.50 -6.67 -16.65
C THR A 379 -2.96 -8.06 -16.99
N ALA A 380 -2.12 -8.17 -18.02
CA ALA A 380 -1.49 -9.45 -18.37
C ALA A 380 -0.54 -9.95 -17.26
N ALA A 381 0.30 -9.07 -16.72
CA ALA A 381 1.21 -9.41 -15.62
C ALA A 381 0.46 -9.82 -14.35
N SER A 382 -0.72 -9.22 -14.07
CA SER A 382 -1.59 -9.60 -12.95
C SER A 382 -2.07 -11.04 -13.08
N VAL A 383 -2.54 -11.43 -14.28
CA VAL A 383 -2.98 -12.81 -14.53
C VAL A 383 -1.82 -13.78 -14.29
N VAL A 384 -0.63 -13.47 -14.86
CA VAL A 384 0.56 -14.31 -14.65
C VAL A 384 0.93 -14.38 -13.16
N ALA A 385 0.93 -13.25 -12.44
CA ALA A 385 1.26 -13.24 -11.01
C ALA A 385 0.29 -14.11 -10.20
N VAL A 386 -1.02 -14.02 -10.47
CA VAL A 386 -2.04 -14.78 -9.74
C VAL A 386 -1.98 -16.28 -10.05
N THR A 387 -1.55 -16.71 -11.26
CA THR A 387 -1.35 -18.15 -11.51
C THR A 387 -0.29 -18.78 -10.60
N HIS A 388 0.58 -17.98 -9.99
CA HIS A 388 1.62 -18.45 -9.06
C HIS A 388 1.20 -18.37 -7.58
N VAL A 389 -0.02 -17.91 -7.28
CA VAL A 389 -0.55 -17.93 -5.91
C VAL A 389 -0.89 -19.36 -5.51
N ILE A 390 -0.38 -19.80 -4.36
CA ILE A 390 -0.57 -21.15 -3.82
C ILE A 390 -1.77 -21.15 -2.87
N GLY A 391 -2.59 -22.20 -2.93
CA GLY A 391 -3.74 -22.37 -2.03
C GLY A 391 -4.88 -21.41 -2.33
N PHE A 392 -5.55 -20.90 -1.30
CA PHE A 392 -6.67 -19.97 -1.45
C PHE A 392 -6.20 -18.59 -1.90
N ILE A 393 -6.97 -17.96 -2.79
CA ILE A 393 -6.74 -16.57 -3.17
C ILE A 393 -7.48 -15.68 -2.17
N PHE A 394 -6.75 -15.16 -1.20
CA PHE A 394 -7.27 -14.11 -0.32
C PHE A 394 -7.38 -12.77 -1.07
N GLY A 395 -8.41 -11.98 -0.75
CA GLY A 395 -8.66 -10.70 -1.44
C GLY A 395 -7.47 -9.74 -1.38
N TYR A 396 -6.71 -9.72 -0.28
CA TYR A 396 -5.53 -8.87 -0.14
C TYR A 396 -4.38 -9.24 -1.10
N LEU A 397 -4.33 -10.49 -1.59
CA LEU A 397 -3.32 -10.91 -2.57
C LEU A 397 -3.57 -10.35 -3.97
N VAL A 398 -4.74 -9.79 -4.23
CA VAL A 398 -5.14 -9.26 -5.54
C VAL A 398 -5.69 -7.82 -5.49
N ILE A 399 -5.82 -7.22 -4.30
CA ILE A 399 -6.39 -5.87 -4.13
C ILE A 399 -5.62 -4.80 -4.92
N TRP A 400 -4.32 -4.99 -5.12
CA TRP A 400 -3.47 -4.08 -5.88
C TRP A 400 -3.88 -3.95 -7.36
N VAL A 401 -4.72 -4.86 -7.89
CA VAL A 401 -5.26 -4.75 -9.25
C VAL A 401 -6.14 -3.50 -9.42
N VAL A 402 -6.76 -2.99 -8.34
CA VAL A 402 -7.62 -1.78 -8.35
C VAL A 402 -6.94 -0.56 -8.96
N VAL A 403 -5.62 -0.49 -8.94
CA VAL A 403 -4.87 0.65 -9.52
C VAL A 403 -4.95 0.67 -11.06
N LEU A 404 -5.21 -0.46 -11.70
CA LEU A 404 -5.30 -0.55 -13.17
C LEU A 404 -6.52 0.19 -13.72
N PRO A 405 -7.77 -0.06 -13.25
CA PRO A 405 -8.91 0.75 -13.68
C PRO A 405 -8.77 2.23 -13.26
N ALA A 406 -8.18 2.54 -12.11
CA ALA A 406 -7.91 3.91 -11.73
C ALA A 406 -6.94 4.61 -12.72
N ALA A 407 -5.86 3.94 -13.12
CA ALA A 407 -4.94 4.44 -14.13
C ALA A 407 -5.59 4.57 -15.52
N ALA A 408 -6.45 3.60 -15.91
CA ALA A 408 -7.22 3.66 -17.15
C ALA A 408 -8.15 4.88 -17.18
N LEU A 409 -8.85 5.18 -16.08
CA LEU A 409 -9.68 6.39 -15.95
C LEU A 409 -8.86 7.68 -16.07
N ILE A 410 -7.67 7.75 -15.46
CA ILE A 410 -6.74 8.87 -15.65
C ILE A 410 -6.37 8.98 -17.13
N GLY A 411 -6.01 7.88 -17.78
CA GLY A 411 -5.68 7.82 -19.21
C GLY A 411 -6.82 8.28 -20.12
N LEU A 412 -8.06 7.88 -19.82
CA LEU A 412 -9.26 8.33 -20.56
C LEU A 412 -9.42 9.85 -20.51
N GLY A 413 -9.19 10.49 -19.37
CA GLY A 413 -9.20 11.95 -19.28
C GLY A 413 -8.10 12.61 -20.11
N MET A 414 -6.91 11.97 -20.20
CA MET A 414 -5.84 12.45 -21.07
C MET A 414 -6.25 12.41 -22.56
N ALA A 415 -6.83 11.28 -22.97
CA ALA A 415 -7.29 11.04 -24.34
C ALA A 415 -8.55 11.88 -24.68
N GLY A 416 -9.54 11.88 -23.81
CA GLY A 416 -10.82 12.58 -23.99
C GLY A 416 -10.65 14.10 -24.08
N ALA A 417 -9.78 14.70 -23.27
CA ALA A 417 -9.51 16.14 -23.34
C ALA A 417 -8.97 16.58 -24.70
N ALA A 418 -8.27 15.71 -25.42
CA ALA A 418 -7.78 16.01 -26.77
C ALA A 418 -8.93 16.02 -27.79
N LEU A 419 -9.86 15.05 -27.70
CA LEU A 419 -11.05 14.99 -28.55
C LEU A 419 -12.01 16.15 -28.26
N VAL A 420 -12.23 16.45 -26.98
CA VAL A 420 -13.07 17.59 -26.55
C VAL A 420 -12.52 18.92 -27.05
N ARG A 421 -11.20 19.16 -26.99
CA ARG A 421 -10.57 20.36 -27.54
C ARG A 421 -10.86 20.53 -29.05
N ALA A 422 -10.67 19.46 -29.83
CA ALA A 422 -10.92 19.48 -31.26
C ALA A 422 -12.39 19.81 -31.58
N SER A 423 -13.32 19.37 -30.73
CA SER A 423 -14.75 19.64 -30.86
C SER A 423 -15.12 21.08 -30.39
N LEU A 424 -14.54 21.54 -29.26
CA LEU A 424 -14.83 22.83 -28.66
C LEU A 424 -14.17 24.00 -29.40
N ALA A 425 -13.06 23.76 -30.10
CA ALA A 425 -12.45 24.77 -30.96
C ALA A 425 -13.44 25.32 -32.01
N ARG A 426 -14.44 24.54 -32.37
CA ARG A 426 -15.54 24.92 -33.29
C ARG A 426 -16.70 25.62 -32.58
N ARG A 427 -16.79 25.60 -31.26
CA ARG A 427 -17.93 26.09 -30.46
C ARG A 427 -17.64 27.40 -29.69
N GLY A 428 -16.41 27.90 -29.71
CA GLY A 428 -16.02 29.15 -29.08
C GLY A 428 -15.60 29.09 -27.60
N ALA A 429 -15.15 30.22 -27.07
CA ALA A 429 -14.57 30.34 -25.73
C ALA A 429 -15.56 30.04 -24.58
N SER A 430 -16.83 30.31 -24.74
CA SER A 430 -17.88 30.06 -23.74
C SER A 430 -18.04 28.58 -23.42
N ALA A 431 -17.97 27.70 -24.45
CA ALA A 431 -18.05 26.25 -24.26
C ALA A 431 -16.85 25.69 -23.48
N LEU A 432 -15.65 26.22 -23.70
CA LEU A 432 -14.45 25.83 -22.96
C LEU A 432 -14.55 26.25 -21.49
N THR A 433 -15.10 27.45 -21.22
CA THR A 433 -15.33 27.92 -19.85
C THR A 433 -16.36 27.03 -19.14
N ALA A 434 -17.47 26.70 -19.79
CA ALA A 434 -18.47 25.80 -19.22
C ALA A 434 -17.88 24.40 -18.85
N VAL A 435 -17.04 23.83 -19.72
CA VAL A 435 -16.35 22.56 -19.42
C VAL A 435 -15.41 22.70 -18.22
N ARG A 436 -14.66 23.80 -18.12
CA ARG A 436 -13.76 24.04 -16.97
C ARG A 436 -14.55 24.18 -15.67
N VAL A 437 -15.65 24.91 -15.67
CA VAL A 437 -16.55 25.05 -14.51
C VAL A 437 -17.14 23.69 -14.13
N GLY A 438 -17.68 22.95 -15.10
CA GLY A 438 -18.22 21.60 -14.85
C GLY A 438 -17.19 20.65 -14.24
N LEU A 439 -15.95 20.60 -14.77
CA LEU A 439 -14.86 19.83 -14.20
C LEU A 439 -14.52 20.27 -12.76
N SER A 440 -14.58 21.58 -12.48
CA SER A 440 -14.29 22.09 -11.14
C SER A 440 -15.36 21.69 -10.13
N VAL A 441 -16.62 21.77 -10.52
CA VAL A 441 -17.74 21.30 -9.68
C VAL A 441 -17.60 19.82 -9.39
N LEU A 442 -17.34 18.99 -10.41
CA LEU A 442 -17.14 17.56 -10.23
C LEU A 442 -15.93 17.25 -9.34
N ALA A 443 -14.84 18.02 -9.46
CA ALA A 443 -13.66 17.84 -8.62
C ALA A 443 -13.94 18.18 -7.15
N VAL A 444 -14.67 19.27 -6.90
CA VAL A 444 -15.12 19.62 -5.54
C VAL A 444 -16.01 18.53 -4.98
N LEU A 445 -16.97 18.04 -5.77
CA LEU A 445 -17.84 16.92 -5.35
C LEU A 445 -17.03 15.66 -5.02
N ALA A 446 -16.04 15.30 -5.84
CA ALA A 446 -15.14 14.17 -5.55
C ALA A 446 -14.35 14.38 -4.25
N GLY A 447 -13.84 15.59 -4.01
CA GLY A 447 -13.19 15.95 -2.76
C GLY A 447 -14.12 15.89 -1.54
N VAL A 448 -15.37 16.35 -1.69
CA VAL A 448 -16.39 16.28 -0.64
C VAL A 448 -16.76 14.82 -0.34
N VAL A 449 -16.94 14.00 -1.37
CA VAL A 449 -17.21 12.55 -1.19
C VAL A 449 -16.05 11.89 -0.45
N LEU A 450 -14.81 12.16 -0.86
CA LEU A 450 -13.64 11.64 -0.15
C LEU A 450 -13.61 12.12 1.30
N TRP A 451 -13.85 13.40 1.54
CA TRP A 451 -13.90 13.95 2.91
C TRP A 451 -14.99 13.27 3.74
N ALA A 452 -16.19 13.08 3.19
CA ALA A 452 -17.29 12.39 3.89
C ALA A 452 -16.94 10.92 4.20
N ARG A 453 -16.29 10.22 3.27
CA ARG A 453 -15.81 8.84 3.50
C ARG A 453 -14.74 8.78 4.59
N VAL A 454 -13.80 9.71 4.57
CA VAL A 454 -12.77 9.81 5.63
C VAL A 454 -13.39 10.17 6.98
N ALA A 455 -14.40 11.06 7.00
CA ALA A 455 -15.11 11.40 8.23
C ALA A 455 -15.92 10.21 8.81
N ALA A 456 -16.35 9.29 7.95
CA ALA A 456 -17.07 8.08 8.32
C ALA A 456 -16.15 6.91 8.73
N ILE A 457 -14.82 7.02 8.61
CA ILE A 457 -13.90 6.00 9.13
C ILE A 457 -14.15 5.80 10.62
N PRO A 458 -14.30 4.57 11.11
CA PRO A 458 -14.50 4.31 12.54
C PRO A 458 -13.41 4.91 13.42
N PRO A 459 -13.66 5.12 14.71
CA PRO A 459 -12.62 5.47 15.67
C PRO A 459 -11.53 4.39 15.73
N LEU A 460 -10.31 4.80 16.12
CA LEU A 460 -9.11 3.94 16.07
C LEU A 460 -9.19 2.75 17.05
N ASP A 461 -9.99 2.84 18.11
CA ASP A 461 -10.26 1.76 19.07
C ASP A 461 -10.90 0.52 18.43
N ARG A 462 -11.58 0.68 17.29
CA ARG A 462 -12.09 -0.45 16.51
C ARG A 462 -11.01 -1.35 15.91
N ALA A 463 -9.76 -0.89 15.81
CA ALA A 463 -8.63 -1.70 15.42
C ALA A 463 -7.96 -2.39 16.62
N SER A 464 -8.48 -2.18 17.84
CA SER A 464 -7.98 -2.82 19.05
C SER A 464 -8.58 -4.21 19.19
N ASP A 465 -7.75 -5.17 19.53
CA ASP A 465 -8.16 -6.53 19.87
C ASP A 465 -8.34 -6.64 21.40
N PRO A 466 -9.57 -6.87 21.89
CA PRO A 466 -9.82 -6.94 23.33
C PRO A 466 -9.23 -8.21 23.98
N ASP A 467 -9.06 -9.29 23.22
CA ASP A 467 -8.57 -10.56 23.76
C ASP A 467 -7.06 -10.50 24.03
N VAL A 468 -6.30 -9.79 23.18
CA VAL A 468 -4.88 -9.45 23.47
C VAL A 468 -4.77 -8.65 24.79
N GLY A 469 -5.66 -7.68 25.01
CA GLY A 469 -5.70 -6.92 26.26
C GLY A 469 -6.03 -7.79 27.47
N ARG A 470 -6.98 -8.74 27.33
CA ARG A 470 -7.35 -9.71 28.40
C ARG A 470 -6.21 -10.66 28.70
N LEU A 471 -5.53 -11.19 27.66
CA LEU A 471 -4.34 -12.04 27.83
C LEU A 471 -3.26 -11.31 28.62
N ALA A 472 -2.94 -10.10 28.23
CA ALA A 472 -1.93 -9.29 28.91
C ALA A 472 -2.32 -9.02 30.38
N TYR A 473 -3.59 -8.71 30.66
CA TYR A 473 -4.09 -8.49 32.01
C TYR A 473 -3.94 -9.75 32.90
N LEU A 474 -4.19 -10.94 32.34
CA LEU A 474 -4.06 -12.19 33.08
C LEU A 474 -2.61 -12.55 33.40
N VAL A 475 -1.67 -12.31 32.47
CA VAL A 475 -0.28 -12.77 32.63
C VAL A 475 0.59 -11.75 33.37
N ALA A 476 0.33 -10.44 33.22
CA ALA A 476 1.17 -9.38 33.79
C ALA A 476 1.46 -9.49 35.28
N PRO A 477 0.49 -9.87 36.16
CA PRO A 477 0.75 -10.04 37.60
C PRO A 477 1.83 -11.06 37.94
N HIS A 478 2.10 -12.00 37.03
CA HIS A 478 3.06 -13.08 37.22
C HIS A 478 4.45 -12.81 36.61
N LEU A 479 4.61 -11.66 35.95
CA LEU A 479 5.80 -11.30 35.18
C LEU A 479 6.59 -10.18 35.87
N THR A 480 7.89 -10.11 35.57
CA THR A 480 8.76 -9.04 36.03
C THR A 480 9.33 -8.30 34.83
N PRO A 481 9.17 -6.96 34.71
CA PRO A 481 9.76 -6.17 33.63
C PRO A 481 11.27 -6.38 33.53
N GLY A 482 11.80 -6.34 32.30
CA GLY A 482 13.23 -6.57 32.01
C GLY A 482 13.67 -8.03 32.01
N VAL A 483 12.83 -8.96 32.50
CA VAL A 483 13.12 -10.40 32.60
C VAL A 483 12.61 -11.13 31.34
N ARG A 484 13.37 -12.14 30.89
CA ARG A 484 12.94 -13.00 29.78
C ARG A 484 11.75 -13.88 30.19
N VAL A 485 10.80 -14.04 29.29
CA VAL A 485 9.62 -14.90 29.45
C VAL A 485 9.41 -15.71 28.17
N ALA A 486 9.33 -17.02 28.29
CA ALA A 486 8.97 -17.86 27.16
C ALA A 486 7.46 -17.78 26.93
N VAL A 487 7.06 -17.52 25.69
CA VAL A 487 5.67 -17.55 25.25
C VAL A 487 5.52 -18.72 24.29
N GLY A 488 4.68 -19.68 24.64
CA GLY A 488 4.47 -20.90 23.89
C GLY A 488 2.99 -21.10 23.58
N ASP A 489 2.75 -21.79 22.49
CA ASP A 489 1.46 -22.32 22.10
C ASP A 489 1.55 -23.85 22.21
N ALA A 490 0.72 -24.44 23.03
CA ALA A 490 0.69 -25.90 23.25
C ALA A 490 0.23 -26.70 22.03
N GLY A 491 -0.32 -26.01 21.03
CA GLY A 491 -0.76 -26.58 19.75
C GLY A 491 0.24 -26.42 18.60
N ALA A 492 1.35 -25.71 18.81
CA ALA A 492 2.31 -25.43 17.75
C ALA A 492 2.92 -26.71 17.16
N GLY A 493 2.46 -27.10 15.99
CA GLY A 493 2.96 -28.28 15.25
C GLY A 493 1.90 -29.22 14.72
N THR A 494 0.62 -29.06 15.07
CA THR A 494 -0.48 -29.84 14.47
C THR A 494 -1.28 -28.97 13.50
N ALA A 495 -1.52 -29.47 12.29
CA ALA A 495 -2.13 -28.71 11.20
C ALA A 495 -3.55 -28.16 11.51
N ASP A 496 -4.24 -28.72 12.49
CA ASP A 496 -5.62 -28.36 12.82
C ASP A 496 -5.76 -27.24 13.89
N THR A 497 -4.70 -26.95 14.64
CA THR A 497 -4.71 -25.94 15.72
C THR A 497 -4.07 -24.61 15.35
N GLN A 498 -3.45 -24.51 14.18
CA GLN A 498 -2.66 -23.35 13.76
C GLN A 498 -3.48 -22.10 13.40
N LEU A 499 -4.79 -22.18 13.24
CA LEU A 499 -5.60 -21.06 12.73
C LEU A 499 -6.39 -20.29 13.80
N LEU A 500 -6.59 -20.86 14.99
CA LEU A 500 -7.52 -20.27 15.97
C LEU A 500 -6.87 -19.33 17.00
N ASP A 501 -5.56 -19.47 17.28
CA ASP A 501 -4.90 -18.76 18.40
C ASP A 501 -3.67 -17.92 17.95
N THR A 502 -3.49 -17.76 16.62
CA THR A 502 -2.28 -17.16 16.06
C THR A 502 -2.24 -15.65 16.25
N GLU A 503 -3.39 -15.01 16.10
CA GLU A 503 -3.52 -13.54 16.06
C GLU A 503 -3.22 -12.94 17.43
N GLU A 504 -3.84 -13.50 18.49
CA GLU A 504 -3.68 -13.05 19.87
C GLU A 504 -2.32 -13.40 20.45
N PHE A 505 -1.73 -14.54 20.05
CA PHE A 505 -0.36 -14.92 20.42
C PHE A 505 0.64 -13.85 19.94
N ILE A 506 0.55 -13.46 18.68
CA ILE A 506 1.39 -12.42 18.09
C ILE A 506 1.18 -11.09 18.80
N GLY A 507 -0.09 -10.74 19.06
CA GLY A 507 -0.47 -9.56 19.81
C GLY A 507 0.12 -9.52 21.21
N LEU A 508 0.04 -10.63 21.95
CA LEU A 508 0.61 -10.74 23.29
C LEU A 508 2.14 -10.55 23.29
N VAL A 509 2.87 -11.20 22.38
CA VAL A 509 4.33 -11.05 22.26
C VAL A 509 4.71 -9.59 21.98
N ASN A 510 4.00 -8.94 21.05
CA ASN A 510 4.22 -7.53 20.73
C ASN A 510 3.96 -6.62 21.94
N LEU A 511 2.86 -6.86 22.67
CA LEU A 511 2.47 -6.05 23.81
C LEU A 511 3.43 -6.21 24.98
N LEU A 512 3.88 -7.44 25.25
CA LEU A 512 4.88 -7.71 26.28
C LEU A 512 6.18 -6.96 25.99
N GLU A 513 6.69 -7.01 24.76
CA GLU A 513 7.92 -6.26 24.40
C GLU A 513 7.73 -4.74 24.54
N ARG A 514 6.54 -4.22 24.18
CA ARG A 514 6.23 -2.80 24.28
C ARG A 514 6.32 -2.27 25.72
N TYR A 515 6.04 -3.12 26.71
CA TYR A 515 6.08 -2.81 28.14
C TYR A 515 7.32 -3.35 28.84
N ASP A 516 8.42 -3.47 28.10
CA ASP A 516 9.76 -3.84 28.59
C ASP A 516 9.87 -5.25 29.18
N TYR A 517 8.93 -6.15 28.87
CA TYR A 517 9.19 -7.57 29.06
C TYR A 517 10.00 -8.09 27.88
N ARG A 518 10.72 -9.19 28.07
CA ARG A 518 11.57 -9.81 27.03
C ARG A 518 10.99 -11.13 26.58
N PRO A 519 9.93 -11.12 25.75
CA PRO A 519 9.31 -12.34 25.28
C PRO A 519 10.27 -13.14 24.39
N THR A 520 10.25 -14.46 24.55
CA THR A 520 10.92 -15.41 23.66
C THR A 520 9.91 -16.43 23.18
N VAL A 521 10.14 -17.00 22.00
CA VAL A 521 9.24 -17.91 21.32
C VAL A 521 9.99 -19.15 20.85
N ASN A 522 9.29 -20.23 20.56
CA ASN A 522 9.88 -21.45 20.01
C ASN A 522 10.40 -21.25 18.56
N ASP A 523 11.07 -22.26 18.01
CA ASP A 523 11.67 -22.18 16.68
C ASP A 523 10.64 -22.00 15.54
N PHE A 524 9.40 -22.41 15.72
CA PHE A 524 8.31 -22.20 14.76
C PHE A 524 8.00 -20.69 14.59
N TRP A 525 7.79 -19.99 15.69
CA TRP A 525 7.47 -18.57 15.71
C TRP A 525 8.67 -17.65 15.47
N LYS A 526 9.89 -18.15 15.74
CA LYS A 526 11.13 -17.36 15.56
C LYS A 526 11.25 -16.72 14.18
N ALA A 527 10.74 -17.37 13.14
CA ALA A 527 10.83 -16.83 11.78
C ALA A 527 10.07 -15.50 11.63
N GLN A 528 8.94 -15.34 12.32
CA GLN A 528 8.11 -14.11 12.28
C GLN A 528 8.74 -12.99 13.11
N PHE A 529 9.21 -13.30 14.34
CA PHE A 529 9.73 -12.31 15.27
C PHE A 529 11.22 -12.01 15.05
N GLY A 530 11.97 -12.94 14.48
CA GLY A 530 13.39 -12.84 14.22
C GLY A 530 14.26 -13.57 15.26
N PRO A 531 15.57 -13.71 15.01
CA PRO A 531 16.47 -14.58 15.80
C PRO A 531 16.62 -14.16 17.25
N GLY A 532 16.42 -12.90 17.57
CA GLY A 532 16.52 -12.39 18.95
C GLY A 532 15.41 -12.86 19.89
N TYR A 533 14.36 -13.45 19.35
CA TYR A 533 13.21 -13.95 20.13
C TYR A 533 13.27 -15.45 20.41
N ARG A 534 14.35 -16.13 20.03
CA ARG A 534 14.46 -17.57 20.26
C ARG A 534 14.55 -17.89 21.73
N THR A 535 13.70 -18.81 22.21
CA THR A 535 13.87 -19.43 23.55
C THR A 535 15.11 -20.29 23.59
N ASP A 536 15.84 -20.23 24.70
CA ASP A 536 16.94 -21.12 25.00
C ASP A 536 16.64 -22.05 26.22
N GLY A 537 15.40 -22.00 26.72
CA GLY A 537 14.93 -22.80 27.84
C GLY A 537 15.47 -22.34 29.20
N THR A 538 16.08 -21.15 29.28
CA THR A 538 16.56 -20.58 30.55
C THR A 538 15.60 -19.55 31.14
N GLU A 539 14.50 -19.26 30.48
CA GLU A 539 13.51 -18.29 30.90
C GLU A 539 12.89 -18.70 32.25
N PRO A 540 12.85 -17.79 33.24
CA PRO A 540 12.31 -18.10 34.57
C PRO A 540 10.79 -18.24 34.60
N ARG A 541 10.10 -17.74 33.55
CA ARG A 541 8.64 -17.82 33.39
C ARG A 541 8.28 -18.35 32.02
N VAL A 542 7.20 -19.13 31.96
CA VAL A 542 6.63 -19.68 30.75
C VAL A 542 5.15 -19.33 30.72
N ILE A 543 4.72 -18.61 29.68
CA ILE A 543 3.31 -18.41 29.32
C ILE A 543 2.97 -19.46 28.29
N GLU A 544 1.90 -20.19 28.51
CA GLU A 544 1.40 -21.21 27.59
C GLU A 544 -0.07 -20.92 27.28
N LEU A 545 -0.34 -20.78 25.98
CA LEU A 545 -1.69 -20.68 25.43
C LEU A 545 -2.07 -22.05 24.87
N SER A 546 -3.25 -22.53 25.21
CA SER A 546 -3.77 -23.83 24.71
C SER A 546 -5.27 -23.75 24.51
N THR A 547 -5.84 -24.63 23.69
CA THR A 547 -7.29 -24.73 23.56
C THR A 547 -7.91 -25.05 24.93
N TRP A 548 -8.93 -24.26 25.29
CA TRP A 548 -9.61 -24.45 26.57
C TRP A 548 -10.36 -25.79 26.62
N SER A 549 -10.28 -26.47 27.75
CA SER A 549 -11.05 -27.66 28.06
C SER A 549 -11.58 -27.60 29.50
N ALA A 550 -12.53 -28.45 29.84
CA ALA A 550 -13.05 -28.56 31.20
C ALA A 550 -11.97 -28.93 32.24
N ALA A 551 -10.87 -29.53 31.82
CA ALA A 551 -9.72 -29.86 32.67
C ALA A 551 -8.75 -28.69 32.86
N SER A 552 -8.81 -27.65 32.04
CA SER A 552 -7.86 -26.54 32.06
C SER A 552 -7.74 -25.84 33.43
N PRO A 553 -8.84 -25.59 34.19
CA PRO A 553 -8.74 -24.98 35.52
C PRO A 553 -7.96 -25.80 36.55
N SER A 554 -7.81 -27.13 36.36
CA SER A 554 -7.06 -28.00 37.26
C SER A 554 -5.57 -28.07 36.93
N MET A 555 -5.13 -27.48 35.82
CA MET A 555 -3.72 -27.50 35.40
C MET A 555 -2.88 -26.53 36.25
N PRO A 556 -1.65 -26.90 36.61
CA PRO A 556 -0.74 -26.01 37.32
C PRO A 556 -0.54 -24.68 36.55
N GLY A 557 -0.60 -23.56 37.26
CA GLY A 557 -0.38 -22.25 36.70
C GLY A 557 -1.53 -21.68 35.85
N TYR A 558 -2.71 -22.31 35.85
CA TYR A 558 -3.89 -21.75 35.18
C TYR A 558 -4.25 -20.38 35.79
N VAL A 559 -4.31 -19.34 34.93
CA VAL A 559 -4.61 -17.97 35.36
C VAL A 559 -5.94 -17.46 34.79
N GLY A 560 -6.49 -18.10 33.76
CA GLY A 560 -7.78 -17.71 33.22
C GLY A 560 -8.06 -18.26 31.82
N LYS A 561 -9.24 -17.84 31.29
CA LYS A 561 -9.70 -18.14 29.93
C LYS A 561 -9.92 -16.85 29.15
N VAL A 562 -9.49 -16.81 27.89
CA VAL A 562 -9.76 -15.72 26.95
C VAL A 562 -10.25 -16.34 25.64
N GLY A 563 -11.44 -15.97 25.18
CA GLY A 563 -12.05 -16.65 24.03
C GLY A 563 -12.11 -18.16 24.27
N ASP A 564 -11.55 -18.96 23.40
CA ASP A 564 -11.41 -20.41 23.55
C ASP A 564 -9.99 -20.85 23.98
N MET A 565 -9.18 -19.91 24.47
CA MET A 565 -7.84 -20.18 24.98
C MET A 565 -7.83 -20.34 26.49
N ALA A 566 -7.13 -21.37 26.99
CA ALA A 566 -6.69 -21.50 28.37
C ALA A 566 -5.31 -20.86 28.51
N VAL A 567 -5.14 -20.00 29.50
CA VAL A 567 -3.91 -19.29 29.78
C VAL A 567 -3.25 -19.84 31.03
N ARG A 568 -1.99 -20.22 30.92
CA ARG A 568 -1.18 -20.73 32.03
C ARG A 568 0.10 -19.89 32.17
N VAL A 569 0.50 -19.63 33.42
CA VAL A 569 1.80 -19.03 33.72
C VAL A 569 2.50 -19.90 34.76
N THR A 570 3.61 -20.49 34.34
CA THR A 570 4.41 -21.39 35.18
C THR A 570 5.82 -20.89 35.37
N ASP A 571 6.50 -21.39 36.38
CA ASP A 571 7.95 -21.31 36.43
C ASP A 571 8.59 -22.36 35.44
N ARG A 572 9.91 -22.30 35.35
CA ARG A 572 10.70 -23.21 34.50
C ARG A 572 10.47 -24.72 34.78
N ASN A 573 10.05 -25.06 36.00
CA ASN A 573 9.83 -26.46 36.41
C ASN A 573 8.36 -26.86 36.24
N GLY A 574 7.51 -26.02 35.65
CA GLY A 574 6.09 -26.30 35.44
C GLY A 574 5.21 -26.04 36.67
N ALA A 575 5.75 -25.52 37.78
CA ALA A 575 4.94 -25.11 38.93
C ALA A 575 4.25 -23.76 38.66
N ALA A 576 3.09 -23.56 39.32
CA ALA A 576 2.36 -22.29 39.19
C ALA A 576 3.25 -21.09 39.56
N ALA A 577 3.31 -20.08 38.67
CA ALA A 577 4.09 -18.88 38.92
C ALA A 577 3.45 -18.02 40.01
N PRO A 578 4.21 -17.58 41.02
CA PRO A 578 3.68 -16.66 42.03
C PRO A 578 3.33 -15.29 41.42
N VAL A 579 2.38 -14.60 42.03
CA VAL A 579 2.08 -13.20 41.71
C VAL A 579 3.28 -12.34 42.12
N SER A 580 3.93 -11.71 41.16
CA SER A 580 5.14 -10.89 41.40
C SER A 580 4.87 -9.39 41.51
N GLY A 581 3.63 -8.96 41.41
CA GLY A 581 3.25 -7.53 41.46
C GLY A 581 3.72 -6.74 40.24
N GLY A 582 3.82 -7.37 39.07
CA GLY A 582 4.23 -6.76 37.81
C GLY A 582 3.43 -5.51 37.46
N GLN A 583 3.97 -4.70 36.57
CA GLN A 583 3.34 -3.47 36.07
C GLN A 583 1.97 -3.83 35.44
N ARG A 584 0.93 -3.07 35.80
CA ARG A 584 -0.38 -3.25 35.16
C ARG A 584 -0.25 -2.90 33.68
N LEU A 585 -0.46 -3.89 32.81
CA LEU A 585 -0.64 -3.68 31.38
C LEU A 585 -2.05 -3.10 31.13
N PRO A 586 -2.27 -2.44 29.97
CA PRO A 586 -3.60 -1.97 29.61
C PRO A 586 -4.60 -3.10 29.71
N GLY A 587 -5.60 -2.96 30.58
CA GLY A 587 -6.72 -3.88 30.67
C GLY A 587 -7.70 -3.63 29.51
N PRO A 588 -8.67 -4.53 29.31
CA PRO A 588 -9.73 -4.32 28.34
C PRO A 588 -10.49 -3.03 28.68
N THR A 589 -10.57 -2.14 27.69
CA THR A 589 -11.46 -0.96 27.72
C THR A 589 -12.87 -1.36 27.36
#